data_192069017e7e94adcb8aa09b3c421cfa
#
_entry.id   192069017e7e94adcb8aa09b3c421cfa
#
_cell.length_a   1.000
_cell.length_b   1.000
_cell.length_c   1.000
_cell.angle_alpha   90.00
_cell.angle_beta   90.00
_cell.angle_gamma   90.00
#
_symmetry.space_group_name_H-M   'P 1'
#
loop_
_entity.id
_entity.type
_entity.pdbx_description
1 polymer ?
#
loop_
_entity_poly.entity_id
_entity_poly.type
_entity_poly.pdbx_seq_one_letter_code
_entity_poly.pdbx_strand_id
1 'polypeptide(L)'
;MGWEIHVTDLERGEENRRTFSQSVLRVGRHSDVELVLRHQMLSRVHLTLTEDGGRFYAEDSSRNGSFLQVGSEWERLEGRRAIQLPATIRLADFSLRIDHQTEQDWDKSVIIPAGHLVKRSEAIMVFDLCESSRIANENDHMAYHLKTRLQQLVEPLMQEYDARFFKGTGDGFLATFASPVKATRAALEIGQRIEQRNARTTNPPIHFRIALHFGDTWEISTGTEDMHGNDLNIAFRIEGVQAESFVEPATALPRMDRVVCSAALQIEVERAEERFTALRFTPLGEARLKGIQDPVRISLVESPP
;
A
#
# COMPACT_ATOMS: atom_id res chain seq x y z
N MET A 1 2.41 0.99 23.47
CA MET A 1 2.06 2.37 23.86
C MET A 1 2.32 3.29 22.69
N GLY A 2 1.48 4.25 22.42
CA GLY A 2 1.60 5.12 21.26
C GLY A 2 0.87 6.43 21.41
N TRP A 3 1.07 7.32 20.46
CA TRP A 3 0.42 8.62 20.38
C TRP A 3 -0.74 8.56 19.40
N GLU A 4 -1.84 9.16 19.76
CA GLU A 4 -2.91 9.48 18.84
C GLU A 4 -3.00 11.00 18.73
N ILE A 5 -2.84 11.52 17.50
CA ILE A 5 -2.83 12.96 17.26
C ILE A 5 -3.88 13.33 16.23
N HIS A 6 -4.81 14.18 16.65
CA HIS A 6 -5.76 14.84 15.79
C HIS A 6 -5.20 16.20 15.38
N VAL A 7 -4.92 16.37 14.10
CA VAL A 7 -4.40 17.60 13.52
C VAL A 7 -5.56 18.34 12.89
N THR A 8 -5.84 19.57 13.34
CA THR A 8 -6.80 20.47 12.69
C THR A 8 -6.05 21.63 12.07
N ASP A 9 -6.16 21.83 10.75
CA ASP A 9 -5.72 23.02 10.05
C ASP A 9 -6.80 24.10 10.27
N LEU A 10 -6.46 25.11 11.04
CA LEU A 10 -7.41 26.17 11.45
C LEU A 10 -7.74 27.15 10.31
N GLU A 11 -6.89 27.24 9.31
CA GLU A 11 -7.13 28.09 8.13
C GLU A 11 -8.08 27.39 7.13
N ARG A 12 -7.89 26.08 6.92
CA ARG A 12 -8.67 25.30 5.95
C ARG A 12 -9.85 24.56 6.55
N GLY A 13 -9.89 24.39 7.88
CA GLY A 13 -10.89 23.58 8.55
C GLY A 13 -10.75 22.08 8.31
N GLU A 14 -9.59 21.63 7.83
CA GLU A 14 -9.33 20.21 7.56
C GLU A 14 -8.87 19.51 8.83
N GLU A 15 -9.42 18.32 9.09
CA GLU A 15 -9.02 17.48 10.22
C GLU A 15 -8.39 16.18 9.72
N ASN A 16 -7.30 15.78 10.38
CA ASN A 16 -6.59 14.54 10.10
C ASN A 16 -6.18 13.85 11.40
N ARG A 17 -6.39 12.52 11.49
CA ARG A 17 -5.99 11.71 12.64
C ARG A 17 -4.80 10.85 12.26
N ARG A 18 -3.77 10.80 13.11
CA ARG A 18 -2.57 9.98 12.93
C ARG A 18 -2.18 9.30 14.23
N THR A 19 -1.65 8.08 14.10
CA THR A 19 -1.16 7.28 15.22
C THR A 19 0.34 7.00 15.04
N PHE A 20 1.08 7.01 16.15
CA PHE A 20 2.51 6.80 16.18
C PHE A 20 2.87 5.89 17.35
N SER A 21 3.79 4.95 17.15
CA SER A 21 4.21 3.96 18.15
C SER A 21 5.56 4.27 18.81
N GLN A 22 6.20 5.38 18.43
CA GLN A 22 7.50 5.77 18.99
C GLN A 22 7.33 6.48 20.35
N SER A 23 8.32 6.35 21.24
CA SER A 23 8.36 7.10 22.51
C SER A 23 8.71 8.58 22.33
N VAL A 24 9.30 8.95 21.19
CA VAL A 24 9.63 10.33 20.81
C VAL A 24 9.00 10.63 19.47
N LEU A 25 8.23 11.72 19.41
CA LEU A 25 7.56 12.17 18.20
C LEU A 25 7.93 13.65 17.94
N ARG A 26 8.54 13.92 16.82
CA ARG A 26 8.88 15.27 16.38
C ARG A 26 7.84 15.78 15.39
N VAL A 27 7.45 17.03 15.57
CA VAL A 27 6.50 17.75 14.72
C VAL A 27 7.21 18.95 14.10
N GLY A 28 7.05 19.16 12.81
CA GLY A 28 7.67 20.31 12.14
C GLY A 28 7.46 20.30 10.64
N ARG A 29 8.15 21.23 9.94
CA ARG A 29 8.00 21.36 8.48
C ARG A 29 8.96 20.50 7.65
N HIS A 30 10.00 19.92 8.28
CA HIS A 30 11.02 19.13 7.58
C HIS A 30 10.53 17.70 7.33
N SER A 31 11.02 17.07 6.27
CA SER A 31 10.66 15.69 5.92
C SER A 31 11.15 14.63 6.91
N ASP A 32 12.16 14.94 7.73
CA ASP A 32 12.80 14.02 8.66
C ASP A 32 12.11 13.96 10.04
N VAL A 33 10.95 14.60 10.20
CA VAL A 33 10.14 14.51 11.41
C VAL A 33 8.97 13.55 11.20
N GLU A 34 8.51 12.94 12.27
CA GLU A 34 7.44 11.94 12.23
C GLU A 34 6.08 12.54 11.82
N LEU A 35 5.78 13.76 12.27
CA LEU A 35 4.60 14.50 11.87
C LEU A 35 4.98 15.75 11.09
N VAL A 36 4.91 15.65 9.76
CA VAL A 36 5.23 16.76 8.86
C VAL A 36 4.00 17.65 8.67
N LEU A 37 4.12 18.92 9.05
CA LEU A 37 3.14 19.98 8.82
C LEU A 37 3.79 21.06 7.94
N ARG A 38 3.37 21.17 6.69
CA ARG A 38 3.99 22.08 5.72
C ARG A 38 3.45 23.50 5.86
N HIS A 39 4.12 24.31 6.69
CA HIS A 39 3.76 25.72 6.86
C HIS A 39 5.03 26.56 7.11
N GLN A 40 5.07 27.77 6.53
CA GLN A 40 6.25 28.66 6.59
C GLN A 40 6.59 29.14 8.02
N MET A 41 5.59 29.26 8.90
CA MET A 41 5.76 29.67 10.28
C MET A 41 6.27 28.54 11.19
N LEU A 42 6.30 27.30 10.72
CA LEU A 42 6.84 26.18 11.48
C LEU A 42 8.34 26.04 11.30
N SER A 43 9.06 25.73 12.36
CA SER A 43 10.48 25.35 12.33
C SER A 43 10.67 23.96 11.72
N ARG A 44 11.90 23.60 11.33
CA ARG A 44 12.25 22.28 10.79
C ARG A 44 11.79 21.18 11.76
N VAL A 45 12.23 21.27 13.02
CA VAL A 45 11.65 20.63 14.19
C VAL A 45 11.04 21.77 15.01
N HIS A 46 9.76 21.70 15.31
CA HIS A 46 9.02 22.77 16.00
C HIS A 46 8.66 22.37 17.41
N LEU A 47 8.09 21.15 17.56
CA LEU A 47 7.67 20.58 18.81
C LEU A 47 8.19 19.15 18.90
N THR A 48 8.64 18.72 20.07
CA THR A 48 8.97 17.34 20.38
C THR A 48 8.08 16.84 21.50
N LEU A 49 7.39 15.74 21.28
CA LEU A 49 6.60 15.03 22.27
C LEU A 49 7.42 13.81 22.74
N THR A 50 7.50 13.58 24.04
CA THR A 50 8.28 12.47 24.61
C THR A 50 7.44 11.73 25.65
N GLU A 51 7.42 10.41 25.58
CA GLU A 51 6.92 9.52 26.62
C GLU A 51 8.12 8.91 27.37
N ASP A 52 8.12 9.07 28.69
CA ASP A 52 9.19 8.58 29.56
C ASP A 52 8.57 8.04 30.87
N GLY A 53 8.61 6.70 31.01
CA GLY A 53 8.07 6.02 32.19
C GLY A 53 6.57 6.29 32.46
N GLY A 54 5.76 6.41 31.41
CA GLY A 54 4.32 6.71 31.52
C GLY A 54 4.00 8.18 31.78
N ARG A 55 5.00 9.04 31.70
CA ARG A 55 4.84 10.50 31.76
C ARG A 55 5.04 11.11 30.37
N PHE A 56 4.24 12.11 30.08
CA PHE A 56 4.23 12.77 28.79
C PHE A 56 4.81 14.17 28.89
N TYR A 57 5.65 14.53 27.93
CA TYR A 57 6.34 15.83 27.90
C TYR A 57 6.18 16.43 26.52
N ALA A 58 6.04 17.75 26.47
CA ALA A 58 6.13 18.56 25.27
C ALA A 58 7.29 19.55 25.40
N GLU A 59 8.09 19.65 24.36
CA GLU A 59 9.25 20.57 24.31
C GLU A 59 9.18 21.39 23.03
N ASP A 60 9.08 22.71 23.17
CA ASP A 60 9.11 23.66 22.08
C ASP A 60 10.55 24.03 21.73
N SER A 61 10.96 23.82 20.49
CA SER A 61 12.23 24.24 19.95
C SER A 61 12.09 25.22 18.78
N SER A 62 10.93 25.85 18.69
CA SER A 62 10.59 26.71 17.56
C SER A 62 11.00 28.17 17.73
N ARG A 63 10.92 28.94 16.62
CA ARG A 63 11.09 30.40 16.65
C ARG A 63 9.82 31.14 17.03
N ASN A 64 8.65 30.61 16.64
CA ASN A 64 7.38 31.29 16.79
C ASN A 64 6.59 30.84 18.02
N GLY A 65 7.01 29.75 18.67
CA GLY A 65 6.40 29.21 19.88
C GLY A 65 5.26 28.23 19.60
N SER A 66 5.08 27.35 20.58
CA SER A 66 3.95 26.44 20.71
C SER A 66 3.13 26.86 21.94
N PHE A 67 1.81 26.64 21.90
CA PHE A 67 0.92 27.04 22.96
C PHE A 67 0.11 25.84 23.44
N LEU A 68 0.19 25.55 24.74
CA LEU A 68 -0.58 24.50 25.40
C LEU A 68 -1.89 25.09 25.94
N GLN A 69 -2.99 24.40 25.69
CA GLN A 69 -4.28 24.76 26.29
C GLN A 69 -4.34 24.26 27.75
N VAL A 70 -4.55 25.20 28.69
CA VAL A 70 -4.73 24.92 30.10
C VAL A 70 -6.08 25.50 30.54
N GLY A 71 -7.08 24.64 30.71
CA GLY A 71 -8.47 25.09 30.87
C GLY A 71 -8.99 25.82 29.65
N SER A 72 -9.36 27.11 29.81
CA SER A 72 -9.80 27.99 28.73
C SER A 72 -8.68 28.88 28.15
N GLU A 73 -7.49 28.84 28.70
CA GLU A 73 -6.39 29.73 28.36
C GLU A 73 -5.29 29.01 27.55
N TRP A 74 -4.53 29.77 26.76
CA TRP A 74 -3.40 29.31 26.00
C TRP A 74 -2.10 29.80 26.64
N GLU A 75 -1.31 28.87 27.15
CA GLU A 75 -0.01 29.15 27.75
C GLU A 75 1.12 28.80 26.76
N ARG A 76 2.09 29.69 26.62
CA ARG A 76 3.27 29.40 25.82
C ARG A 76 4.09 28.27 26.45
N LEU A 77 4.51 27.29 25.64
CA LEU A 77 5.45 26.26 26.06
C LEU A 77 6.83 26.85 26.17
N GLU A 78 7.44 26.77 27.36
CA GLU A 78 8.82 27.17 27.61
C GLU A 78 9.62 25.92 28.01
N GLY A 79 10.60 25.54 27.16
CA GLY A 79 11.41 24.36 27.36
C GLY A 79 10.60 23.05 27.36
N ARG A 80 11.08 22.08 28.13
CA ARG A 80 10.44 20.77 28.31
C ARG A 80 9.42 20.83 29.45
N ARG A 81 8.16 20.65 29.12
CA ARG A 81 7.04 20.71 30.08
C ARG A 81 6.30 19.37 30.13
N ALA A 82 5.99 18.91 31.35
CA ALA A 82 5.11 17.76 31.52
C ALA A 82 3.68 18.14 31.12
N ILE A 83 3.01 17.26 30.37
CA ILE A 83 1.62 17.44 29.92
C ILE A 83 0.76 16.27 30.41
N GLN A 84 -0.48 16.54 30.67
CA GLN A 84 -1.50 15.51 30.95
C GLN A 84 -2.31 15.28 29.69
N LEU A 85 -2.49 14.02 29.31
CA LEU A 85 -3.31 13.67 28.16
C LEU A 85 -4.78 13.43 28.59
N PRO A 86 -5.78 13.82 27.78
CA PRO A 86 -5.61 14.49 26.48
C PRO A 86 -5.12 15.94 26.62
N ALA A 87 -4.21 16.35 25.71
CA ALA A 87 -3.67 17.70 25.67
C ALA A 87 -3.93 18.33 24.29
N THR A 88 -4.13 19.65 24.26
CA THR A 88 -4.23 20.39 22.99
C THR A 88 -3.10 21.40 22.90
N ILE A 89 -2.33 21.35 21.81
CA ILE A 89 -1.21 22.25 21.54
C ILE A 89 -1.45 22.94 20.21
N ARG A 90 -1.31 24.27 20.19
CA ARG A 90 -1.40 25.08 18.98
C ARG A 90 -0.01 25.45 18.47
N LEU A 91 0.21 25.24 17.17
CA LEU A 91 1.44 25.56 16.42
C LEU A 91 1.06 26.33 15.17
N ALA A 92 1.37 27.63 15.10
CA ALA A 92 0.92 28.49 14.01
C ALA A 92 -0.59 28.32 13.76
N ASP A 93 -0.99 27.88 12.57
CA ASP A 93 -2.39 27.67 12.17
C ASP A 93 -2.87 26.22 12.34
N PHE A 94 -2.13 25.42 13.10
CA PHE A 94 -2.52 24.04 13.43
C PHE A 94 -2.88 23.90 14.90
N SER A 95 -3.94 23.12 15.17
CA SER A 95 -4.27 22.62 16.49
C SER A 95 -4.00 21.12 16.54
N LEU A 96 -3.20 20.69 17.50
CA LEU A 96 -2.88 19.28 17.74
C LEU A 96 -3.57 18.85 19.03
N ARG A 97 -4.59 18.02 18.95
CA ARG A 97 -5.10 17.28 20.11
C ARG A 97 -4.35 15.98 20.23
N ILE A 98 -3.71 15.78 21.35
CA ILE A 98 -2.82 14.67 21.65
C ILE A 98 -3.51 13.78 22.67
N ASP A 99 -3.69 12.52 22.30
CA ASP A 99 -4.23 11.48 23.17
C ASP A 99 -3.22 10.33 23.33
N HIS A 100 -3.37 9.55 24.38
CA HIS A 100 -2.59 8.35 24.60
C HIS A 100 -3.30 7.16 23.98
N GLN A 101 -2.59 6.42 23.10
CA GLN A 101 -3.09 5.15 22.60
C GLN A 101 -2.88 4.06 23.65
N THR A 102 -3.94 3.65 24.35
CA THR A 102 -3.90 2.52 25.28
C THR A 102 -4.01 1.20 24.49
N GLU A 103 -3.39 0.12 24.99
CA GLU A 103 -3.52 -1.22 24.38
C GLU A 103 -4.98 -1.67 24.22
N GLN A 104 -5.89 -1.14 25.03
CA GLN A 104 -7.32 -1.40 24.92
C GLN A 104 -7.99 -0.72 23.71
N ASP A 105 -7.36 0.28 23.09
CA ASP A 105 -7.90 0.94 21.90
C ASP A 105 -7.65 0.17 20.60
N TRP A 106 -6.77 -0.82 20.62
CA TRP A 106 -6.61 -1.77 19.47
C TRP A 106 -7.86 -2.66 19.30
N ASP A 107 -8.60 -2.89 20.37
CA ASP A 107 -9.80 -3.74 20.38
C ASP A 107 -11.10 -2.94 20.19
N LYS A 108 -11.04 -1.62 20.34
CA LYS A 108 -12.07 -0.75 19.80
C LYS A 108 -11.86 -0.71 18.29
N SER A 109 -12.48 -1.67 17.60
CA SER A 109 -12.66 -1.64 16.16
C SER A 109 -12.80 -0.17 15.75
N VAL A 110 -11.89 0.28 14.87
CA VAL A 110 -12.10 1.51 14.12
C VAL A 110 -13.51 1.38 13.57
N ILE A 111 -14.48 2.09 14.17
CA ILE A 111 -15.83 2.15 13.62
C ILE A 111 -15.67 3.00 12.37
N ILE A 112 -15.22 2.34 11.29
CA ILE A 112 -15.38 2.90 9.96
C ILE A 112 -16.90 3.00 9.81
N PRO A 113 -17.46 4.20 9.65
CA PRO A 113 -18.89 4.33 9.45
C PRO A 113 -19.30 3.36 8.35
N ALA A 114 -20.30 2.55 8.57
CA ALA A 114 -20.69 1.44 7.68
C ALA A 114 -20.93 1.86 6.21
N GLY A 115 -21.05 3.16 5.93
CA GLY A 115 -21.15 3.74 4.59
C GLY A 115 -19.84 3.91 3.83
N HIS A 116 -18.67 3.71 4.47
CA HIS A 116 -17.36 3.90 3.84
C HIS A 116 -16.60 2.61 3.58
N LEU A 117 -17.13 1.47 3.99
CA LEU A 117 -16.55 0.16 3.75
C LEU A 117 -17.36 -0.60 2.71
N VAL A 118 -16.82 -0.78 1.53
CA VAL A 118 -17.47 -1.53 0.46
C VAL A 118 -16.74 -2.85 0.26
N LYS A 119 -17.43 -3.97 0.56
CA LYS A 119 -16.93 -5.31 0.25
C LYS A 119 -17.26 -5.66 -1.20
N ARG A 120 -16.28 -6.19 -1.93
CA ARG A 120 -16.44 -6.67 -3.31
C ARG A 120 -15.74 -8.01 -3.49
N SER A 121 -16.35 -8.91 -4.26
CA SER A 121 -15.66 -10.10 -4.77
C SER A 121 -15.18 -9.77 -6.18
N GLU A 122 -13.88 -9.79 -6.42
CA GLU A 122 -13.29 -9.33 -7.67
C GLU A 122 -11.95 -10.00 -7.97
N ALA A 123 -11.49 -9.87 -9.21
CA ALA A 123 -10.17 -10.33 -9.60
C ALA A 123 -9.12 -9.31 -9.17
N ILE A 124 -8.10 -9.78 -8.48
CA ILE A 124 -6.97 -9.02 -7.95
C ILE A 124 -5.75 -9.36 -8.81
N MET A 125 -5.10 -8.33 -9.35
CA MET A 125 -3.84 -8.44 -10.09
C MET A 125 -2.73 -7.76 -9.31
N VAL A 126 -1.67 -8.50 -9.03
CA VAL A 126 -0.42 -7.96 -8.47
C VAL A 126 0.66 -8.12 -9.52
N PHE A 127 1.35 -7.05 -9.82
CA PHE A 127 2.51 -7.00 -10.70
C PHE A 127 3.74 -6.58 -9.91
N ASP A 128 4.86 -7.25 -10.15
CA ASP A 128 6.16 -6.90 -9.59
C ASP A 128 7.24 -6.85 -10.69
N LEU A 129 8.10 -5.82 -10.62
CA LEU A 129 9.25 -5.67 -11.49
C LEU A 129 10.44 -6.47 -10.94
N CYS A 130 10.85 -7.50 -11.64
CA CYS A 130 11.98 -8.32 -11.23
C CYS A 130 13.29 -7.52 -11.27
N GLU A 131 14.17 -7.79 -10.29
CA GLU A 131 15.52 -7.18 -10.18
C GLU A 131 15.53 -5.65 -10.02
N SER A 132 14.40 -5.03 -9.68
CA SER A 132 14.27 -3.59 -9.46
C SER A 132 15.30 -3.04 -8.49
N SER A 133 15.51 -3.72 -7.36
CA SER A 133 16.50 -3.33 -6.35
C SER A 133 17.94 -3.41 -6.87
N ARG A 134 18.27 -4.40 -7.71
CA ARG A 134 19.60 -4.50 -8.34
C ARG A 134 19.83 -3.34 -9.29
N ILE A 135 18.86 -3.04 -10.14
CA ILE A 135 18.93 -1.93 -11.09
C ILE A 135 19.05 -0.59 -10.35
N ALA A 136 18.29 -0.40 -9.27
CA ALA A 136 18.36 0.81 -8.45
C ALA A 136 19.73 0.99 -7.78
N ASN A 137 20.33 -0.09 -7.27
CA ASN A 137 21.67 -0.06 -6.66
C ASN A 137 22.78 0.27 -7.69
N GLU A 138 22.62 -0.19 -8.95
CA GLU A 138 23.57 0.10 -10.01
C GLU A 138 23.36 1.51 -10.60
N ASN A 139 22.10 1.93 -10.77
CA ASN A 139 21.76 3.23 -11.36
C ASN A 139 20.30 3.63 -11.02
N ASP A 140 20.15 4.47 -10.01
CA ASP A 140 18.84 4.96 -9.52
C ASP A 140 18.03 5.70 -10.60
N HIS A 141 18.70 6.47 -11.46
CA HIS A 141 18.08 7.16 -12.57
C HIS A 141 17.50 6.18 -13.61
N MET A 142 18.20 5.07 -13.87
CA MET A 142 17.73 4.00 -14.76
C MET A 142 16.50 3.30 -14.17
N ALA A 143 16.52 3.00 -12.87
CA ALA A 143 15.38 2.39 -12.17
C ALA A 143 14.12 3.28 -12.27
N TYR A 144 14.28 4.58 -12.07
CA TYR A 144 13.20 5.55 -12.23
C TYR A 144 12.63 5.55 -13.67
N HIS A 145 13.49 5.55 -14.68
CA HIS A 145 13.05 5.50 -16.07
C HIS A 145 12.32 4.20 -16.42
N LEU A 146 12.78 3.05 -15.94
CA LEU A 146 12.11 1.77 -16.20
C LEU A 146 10.71 1.76 -15.56
N LYS A 147 10.59 2.25 -14.32
CA LYS A 147 9.31 2.38 -13.64
C LYS A 147 8.34 3.31 -14.39
N THR A 148 8.81 4.48 -14.81
CA THR A 148 7.99 5.43 -15.57
C THR A 148 7.53 4.82 -16.91
N ARG A 149 8.41 4.12 -17.60
CA ARG A 149 8.09 3.43 -18.85
C ARG A 149 7.08 2.31 -18.66
N LEU A 150 7.24 1.52 -17.60
CA LEU A 150 6.29 0.48 -17.21
C LEU A 150 4.90 1.09 -16.94
N GLN A 151 4.84 2.17 -16.17
CA GLN A 151 3.58 2.86 -15.88
C GLN A 151 2.90 3.34 -17.16
N GLN A 152 3.64 3.98 -18.07
CA GLN A 152 3.12 4.43 -19.36
C GLN A 152 2.60 3.29 -20.26
N LEU A 153 3.15 2.08 -20.11
CA LEU A 153 2.70 0.91 -20.84
C LEU A 153 1.42 0.31 -20.22
N VAL A 154 1.35 0.29 -18.90
CA VAL A 154 0.31 -0.42 -18.15
C VAL A 154 -0.95 0.42 -17.96
N GLU A 155 -0.83 1.72 -17.67
CA GLU A 155 -1.95 2.60 -17.34
C GLU A 155 -3.05 2.63 -18.43
N PRO A 156 -2.74 2.71 -19.75
CA PRO A 156 -3.75 2.61 -20.79
C PRO A 156 -4.48 1.27 -20.81
N LEU A 157 -3.78 0.16 -20.50
CA LEU A 157 -4.38 -1.16 -20.42
C LEU A 157 -5.36 -1.28 -19.24
N MET A 158 -5.04 -0.65 -18.11
CA MET A 158 -5.96 -0.64 -16.97
C MET A 158 -7.29 0.02 -17.33
N GLN A 159 -7.25 1.09 -18.13
CA GLN A 159 -8.46 1.75 -18.63
C GLN A 159 -9.19 0.88 -19.68
N GLU A 160 -8.45 0.29 -20.63
CA GLU A 160 -9.01 -0.55 -21.69
C GLU A 160 -9.74 -1.79 -21.15
N TYR A 161 -9.18 -2.40 -20.09
CA TYR A 161 -9.76 -3.59 -19.45
C TYR A 161 -10.69 -3.27 -18.27
N ASP A 162 -11.08 -2.01 -18.08
CA ASP A 162 -11.98 -1.55 -17.01
C ASP A 162 -11.51 -1.94 -15.59
N ALA A 163 -10.22 -1.69 -15.28
CA ALA A 163 -9.76 -1.83 -13.91
C ALA A 163 -10.51 -0.86 -12.99
N ARG A 164 -11.06 -1.39 -11.89
CA ARG A 164 -11.78 -0.57 -10.90
C ARG A 164 -10.86 0.20 -10.00
N PHE A 165 -9.74 -0.40 -9.68
CA PHE A 165 -8.71 0.15 -8.81
C PHE A 165 -7.36 -0.06 -9.46
N PHE A 166 -6.49 0.94 -9.38
CA PHE A 166 -5.13 0.87 -9.87
C PHE A 166 -4.21 1.73 -9.02
N LYS A 167 -3.20 1.12 -8.39
CA LYS A 167 -2.27 1.81 -7.50
C LYS A 167 -0.86 1.26 -7.65
N GLY A 168 0.13 2.15 -7.72
CA GLY A 168 1.54 1.77 -7.66
C GLY A 168 1.94 1.28 -6.27
N THR A 169 2.70 0.18 -6.20
CA THR A 169 3.18 -0.46 -4.97
C THR A 169 4.70 -0.35 -4.79
N GLY A 170 5.29 0.73 -5.26
CA GLY A 170 6.75 0.90 -5.26
C GLY A 170 7.34 0.55 -6.62
N ASP A 171 7.83 -0.64 -6.82
CA ASP A 171 8.37 -1.18 -8.09
C ASP A 171 7.34 -1.96 -8.93
N GLY A 172 6.13 -2.13 -8.41
CA GLY A 172 5.03 -2.79 -9.07
C GLY A 172 3.72 -2.01 -9.03
N PHE A 173 2.64 -2.74 -9.18
CA PHE A 173 1.28 -2.19 -9.03
C PHE A 173 0.28 -3.25 -8.58
N LEU A 174 -0.81 -2.76 -8.03
CA LEU A 174 -2.01 -3.49 -7.68
C LEU A 174 -3.17 -2.98 -8.53
N ALA A 175 -3.93 -3.88 -9.12
CA ALA A 175 -5.17 -3.55 -9.81
C ALA A 175 -6.28 -4.53 -9.45
N THR A 176 -7.54 -4.08 -9.51
CA THR A 176 -8.69 -4.96 -9.35
C THR A 176 -9.68 -4.81 -10.50
N PHE A 177 -10.42 -5.88 -10.77
CA PHE A 177 -11.33 -5.96 -11.91
C PHE A 177 -12.61 -6.69 -11.49
N ALA A 178 -13.75 -6.18 -11.94
CA ALA A 178 -15.01 -6.88 -11.79
C ALA A 178 -15.06 -8.19 -12.59
N SER A 179 -14.36 -8.23 -13.73
CA SER A 179 -14.32 -9.39 -14.61
C SER A 179 -12.99 -10.13 -14.49
N PRO A 180 -12.97 -11.40 -14.01
CA PRO A 180 -11.77 -12.22 -13.98
C PRO A 180 -11.19 -12.47 -15.37
N VAL A 181 -12.00 -12.54 -16.41
CA VAL A 181 -11.56 -12.68 -17.81
C VAL A 181 -10.80 -11.43 -18.27
N LYS A 182 -11.31 -10.22 -17.97
CA LYS A 182 -10.60 -8.98 -18.31
C LYS A 182 -9.29 -8.85 -17.56
N ALA A 183 -9.25 -9.20 -16.27
CA ALA A 183 -8.01 -9.23 -15.50
C ALA A 183 -6.96 -10.15 -16.13
N THR A 184 -7.37 -11.35 -16.52
CA THR A 184 -6.48 -12.35 -17.12
C THR A 184 -5.94 -11.90 -18.47
N ARG A 185 -6.80 -11.32 -19.32
CA ARG A 185 -6.39 -10.77 -20.62
C ARG A 185 -5.45 -9.57 -20.46
N ALA A 186 -5.76 -8.66 -19.55
CA ALA A 186 -4.88 -7.54 -19.24
C ALA A 186 -3.49 -8.01 -18.81
N ALA A 187 -3.39 -9.01 -17.93
CA ALA A 187 -2.14 -9.58 -17.47
C ALA A 187 -1.30 -10.16 -18.63
N LEU A 188 -1.93 -10.93 -19.51
CA LEU A 188 -1.25 -11.52 -20.68
C LEU A 188 -0.80 -10.45 -21.67
N GLU A 189 -1.64 -9.45 -21.94
CA GLU A 189 -1.29 -8.35 -22.84
C GLU A 189 -0.15 -7.49 -22.29
N ILE A 190 -0.11 -7.24 -20.99
CA ILE A 190 1.04 -6.58 -20.35
C ILE A 190 2.32 -7.35 -20.63
N GLY A 191 2.31 -8.68 -20.43
CA GLY A 191 3.46 -9.55 -20.73
C GLY A 191 3.90 -9.44 -22.19
N GLN A 192 2.96 -9.55 -23.13
CA GLN A 192 3.25 -9.44 -24.57
C GLN A 192 3.82 -8.07 -24.94
N ARG A 193 3.28 -6.97 -24.42
CA ARG A 193 3.80 -5.62 -24.70
C ARG A 193 5.19 -5.42 -24.11
N ILE A 194 5.49 -5.98 -22.94
CA ILE A 194 6.82 -5.96 -22.35
C ILE A 194 7.79 -6.75 -23.23
N GLU A 195 7.44 -7.94 -23.67
CA GLU A 195 8.24 -8.77 -24.57
C GLU A 195 8.54 -8.05 -25.91
N GLN A 196 7.50 -7.49 -26.54
CA GLN A 196 7.66 -6.70 -27.77
C GLN A 196 8.56 -5.48 -27.57
N ARG A 197 8.44 -4.80 -26.43
CA ARG A 197 9.32 -3.69 -26.06
C ARG A 197 10.76 -4.18 -25.91
N ASN A 198 10.99 -5.26 -25.18
CA ASN A 198 12.30 -5.83 -24.94
C ASN A 198 13.01 -6.24 -26.26
N ALA A 199 12.25 -6.78 -27.20
CA ALA A 199 12.77 -7.15 -28.53
C ALA A 199 13.17 -5.95 -29.41
N ARG A 200 12.66 -4.74 -29.13
CA ARG A 200 12.86 -3.54 -29.96
C ARG A 200 13.79 -2.48 -29.35
N THR A 201 14.29 -2.70 -28.15
CA THR A 201 15.10 -1.70 -27.44
C THR A 201 16.49 -2.23 -27.11
N THR A 202 17.46 -1.32 -27.08
CA THR A 202 18.80 -1.56 -26.53
C THR A 202 18.91 -1.24 -25.04
N ASN A 203 17.84 -0.69 -24.44
CA ASN A 203 17.78 -0.45 -23.01
C ASN A 203 17.68 -1.78 -22.24
N PRO A 204 18.01 -1.81 -20.94
CA PRO A 204 17.85 -3.02 -20.14
C PRO A 204 16.45 -3.63 -20.27
N PRO A 205 16.34 -4.96 -20.38
CA PRO A 205 15.03 -5.61 -20.48
C PRO A 205 14.22 -5.40 -19.20
N ILE A 206 12.91 -5.34 -19.34
CA ILE A 206 11.97 -5.39 -18.23
C ILE A 206 11.62 -6.86 -18.01
N HIS A 207 11.83 -7.34 -16.79
CA HIS A 207 11.39 -8.66 -16.36
C HIS A 207 10.33 -8.50 -15.26
N PHE A 208 9.33 -9.37 -15.27
CA PHE A 208 8.16 -9.21 -14.42
C PHE A 208 7.64 -10.52 -13.85
N ARG A 209 6.81 -10.39 -12.83
CA ARG A 209 5.93 -11.42 -12.31
C ARG A 209 4.54 -10.85 -12.13
N ILE A 210 3.53 -11.56 -12.59
CA ILE A 210 2.13 -11.19 -12.39
C ILE A 210 1.43 -12.33 -11.69
N ALA A 211 0.69 -12.00 -10.62
CA ALA A 211 -0.22 -12.92 -9.95
C ALA A 211 -1.66 -12.44 -10.07
N LEU A 212 -2.55 -13.39 -10.29
CA LEU A 212 -3.98 -13.18 -10.34
C LEU A 212 -4.68 -14.03 -9.28
N HIS A 213 -5.58 -13.43 -8.53
CA HIS A 213 -6.40 -14.09 -7.52
C HIS A 213 -7.84 -13.57 -7.62
N PHE A 214 -8.81 -14.39 -7.26
CA PHE A 214 -10.20 -13.96 -7.11
C PHE A 214 -10.62 -14.13 -5.66
N GLY A 215 -11.12 -13.06 -5.06
CA GLY A 215 -11.52 -13.07 -3.66
C GLY A 215 -12.14 -11.76 -3.21
N ASP A 216 -12.32 -11.64 -1.92
CA ASP A 216 -12.99 -10.51 -1.29
C ASP A 216 -12.01 -9.37 -0.97
N THR A 217 -12.32 -8.19 -1.43
CA THR A 217 -11.60 -6.95 -1.13
C THR A 217 -12.50 -5.97 -0.37
N TRP A 218 -11.89 -5.12 0.43
CA TRP A 218 -12.53 -4.05 1.16
C TRP A 218 -11.95 -2.71 0.69
N GLU A 219 -12.78 -1.89 0.12
CA GLU A 219 -12.45 -0.53 -0.28
C GLU A 219 -12.81 0.43 0.85
N ILE A 220 -11.84 1.22 1.31
CA ILE A 220 -12.04 2.23 2.36
C ILE A 220 -12.02 3.60 1.70
N SER A 221 -13.18 4.22 1.63
CA SER A 221 -13.36 5.55 1.05
C SER A 221 -13.17 6.64 2.13
N THR A 222 -11.94 6.80 2.62
CA THR A 222 -11.60 7.82 3.63
C THR A 222 -10.59 8.86 3.12
N GLY A 223 -10.72 9.27 1.83
CA GLY A 223 -9.85 10.31 1.23
C GLY A 223 -8.49 9.82 0.71
N THR A 224 -8.01 8.65 1.11
CA THR A 224 -6.98 7.88 0.42
C THR A 224 -7.62 6.58 -0.01
N GLU A 225 -7.86 6.42 -1.31
CA GLU A 225 -8.34 5.17 -1.87
C GLU A 225 -7.31 4.08 -1.54
N ASP A 226 -7.65 3.19 -0.63
CA ASP A 226 -6.81 2.04 -0.26
C ASP A 226 -7.67 0.79 -0.16
N MET A 227 -7.06 -0.35 -0.45
CA MET A 227 -7.72 -1.64 -0.45
C MET A 227 -7.15 -2.54 0.63
N HIS A 228 -8.03 -3.29 1.28
CA HIS A 228 -7.68 -4.23 2.33
C HIS A 228 -8.37 -5.58 2.10
N GLY A 229 -7.83 -6.63 2.68
CA GLY A 229 -8.42 -7.96 2.65
C GLY A 229 -7.39 -9.06 2.73
N ASN A 230 -7.83 -10.23 3.24
CA ASN A 230 -6.97 -11.41 3.28
C ASN A 230 -6.61 -11.88 1.86
N ASP A 231 -7.58 -11.80 0.93
CA ASP A 231 -7.37 -12.23 -0.46
C ASP A 231 -6.36 -11.34 -1.20
N LEU A 232 -6.25 -10.06 -0.81
CA LEU A 232 -5.19 -9.18 -1.27
C LEU A 232 -3.81 -9.71 -0.85
N ASN A 233 -3.66 -10.11 0.42
CA ASN A 233 -2.42 -10.72 0.91
C ASN A 233 -2.10 -12.02 0.18
N ILE A 234 -3.12 -12.85 -0.13
CA ILE A 234 -2.94 -14.07 -0.91
C ILE A 234 -2.39 -13.74 -2.30
N ALA A 235 -2.93 -12.73 -3.00
CA ALA A 235 -2.44 -12.31 -4.31
C ALA A 235 -0.96 -11.91 -4.27
N PHE A 236 -0.54 -11.10 -3.30
CA PHE A 236 0.88 -10.75 -3.10
C PHE A 236 1.76 -11.97 -2.79
N ARG A 237 1.26 -12.95 -2.04
CA ARG A 237 2.01 -14.17 -1.77
C ARG A 237 2.14 -15.08 -2.99
N ILE A 238 1.11 -15.13 -3.86
CA ILE A 238 1.15 -15.87 -5.12
C ILE A 238 2.18 -15.24 -6.07
N GLU A 239 2.28 -13.91 -6.12
CA GLU A 239 3.29 -13.24 -6.93
C GLU A 239 4.71 -13.71 -6.57
N GLY A 240 5.02 -13.74 -5.27
CA GLY A 240 6.33 -14.10 -4.74
C GLY A 240 6.65 -15.60 -4.70
N VAL A 241 5.80 -16.52 -5.20
CA VAL A 241 6.07 -17.97 -5.12
C VAL A 241 7.35 -18.34 -5.85
N GLN A 242 8.07 -19.30 -5.27
CA GLN A 242 9.23 -19.96 -5.83
C GLN A 242 8.93 -21.46 -6.00
N ALA A 243 9.75 -22.18 -6.73
CA ALA A 243 9.56 -23.62 -6.93
C ALA A 243 9.45 -24.39 -5.61
N GLU A 244 10.22 -23.97 -4.62
CA GLU A 244 10.28 -24.56 -3.26
C GLU A 244 9.07 -24.21 -2.40
N SER A 245 8.25 -23.24 -2.81
CA SER A 245 7.00 -22.90 -2.10
C SER A 245 5.93 -23.97 -2.27
N PHE A 246 6.05 -24.80 -3.30
CA PHE A 246 5.09 -25.85 -3.60
C PHE A 246 5.31 -27.10 -2.73
N VAL A 247 4.24 -27.84 -2.46
CA VAL A 247 4.28 -29.10 -1.71
C VAL A 247 5.18 -30.10 -2.44
N GLU A 248 5.05 -30.17 -3.77
CA GLU A 248 5.99 -30.84 -4.65
C GLU A 248 6.65 -29.74 -5.51
N PRO A 249 8.01 -29.65 -5.56
CA PRO A 249 8.68 -28.55 -6.25
C PRO A 249 8.22 -28.37 -7.68
N ALA A 250 7.73 -27.20 -8.02
CA ALA A 250 7.19 -26.87 -9.33
C ALA A 250 8.32 -26.50 -10.32
N THR A 251 8.93 -27.51 -10.90
CA THR A 251 10.07 -27.33 -11.86
C THR A 251 9.69 -26.59 -13.14
N ALA A 252 8.39 -26.58 -13.49
CA ALA A 252 7.85 -25.86 -14.64
C ALA A 252 7.58 -24.37 -14.38
N LEU A 253 7.77 -23.87 -13.14
CA LEU A 253 7.54 -22.47 -12.80
C LEU A 253 8.68 -21.59 -13.34
N PRO A 254 8.44 -20.67 -14.31
CA PRO A 254 9.45 -19.70 -14.72
C PRO A 254 9.83 -18.77 -13.57
N ARG A 255 11.10 -18.40 -13.46
CA ARG A 255 11.58 -17.48 -12.40
C ARG A 255 11.07 -16.06 -12.60
N MET A 256 10.92 -15.62 -13.84
CA MET A 256 10.45 -14.30 -14.27
C MET A 256 9.65 -14.42 -15.56
N ASP A 257 9.08 -13.33 -16.03
CA ASP A 257 8.27 -13.22 -17.24
C ASP A 257 7.11 -14.23 -17.24
N ARG A 258 6.36 -14.22 -16.14
CA ARG A 258 5.29 -15.19 -15.88
C ARG A 258 4.00 -14.52 -15.42
N VAL A 259 2.89 -15.14 -15.78
CA VAL A 259 1.57 -14.87 -15.22
C VAL A 259 1.10 -16.13 -14.54
N VAL A 260 0.80 -16.05 -13.26
CA VAL A 260 0.27 -17.17 -12.44
C VAL A 260 -1.07 -16.81 -11.84
N CYS A 261 -1.92 -17.79 -11.58
CA CYS A 261 -3.19 -17.55 -10.93
C CYS A 261 -3.54 -18.61 -9.89
N SER A 262 -4.37 -18.22 -8.92
CA SER A 262 -5.00 -19.17 -8.02
C SER A 262 -6.11 -19.98 -8.69
N ALA A 263 -6.42 -21.15 -8.15
CA ALA A 263 -7.58 -21.94 -8.58
C ALA A 263 -8.91 -21.15 -8.44
N ALA A 264 -9.02 -20.26 -7.45
CA ALA A 264 -10.20 -19.42 -7.29
C ALA A 264 -10.43 -18.52 -8.51
N LEU A 265 -9.38 -17.89 -9.05
CA LEU A 265 -9.49 -17.10 -10.28
C LEU A 265 -9.79 -17.99 -11.49
N GLN A 266 -9.08 -19.11 -11.64
CA GLN A 266 -9.27 -20.03 -12.76
C GLN A 266 -10.74 -20.48 -12.87
N ILE A 267 -11.35 -20.87 -11.77
CA ILE A 267 -12.77 -21.28 -11.70
C ILE A 267 -13.69 -20.17 -12.20
N GLU A 268 -13.47 -18.93 -11.79
CA GLU A 268 -14.29 -17.81 -12.20
C GLU A 268 -14.10 -17.42 -13.68
N VAL A 269 -12.87 -17.57 -14.20
CA VAL A 269 -12.60 -17.39 -15.63
C VAL A 269 -13.32 -18.48 -16.44
N GLU A 270 -13.17 -19.74 -16.05
CA GLU A 270 -13.82 -20.88 -16.73
C GLU A 270 -15.37 -20.78 -16.72
N ARG A 271 -15.95 -20.27 -15.62
CA ARG A 271 -17.39 -19.99 -15.54
C ARG A 271 -17.87 -18.89 -16.48
N ALA A 272 -17.02 -17.86 -16.66
CA ALA A 272 -17.38 -16.68 -17.47
C ALA A 272 -17.14 -16.89 -18.96
N GLU A 273 -16.25 -17.80 -19.35
CA GLU A 273 -15.86 -18.07 -20.74
C GLU A 273 -16.74 -19.09 -21.47
N GLU A 274 -18.06 -19.08 -21.30
CA GLU A 274 -18.94 -20.01 -22.05
C GLU A 274 -18.77 -19.98 -23.58
N ARG A 275 -18.05 -19.03 -24.19
CA ARG A 275 -17.99 -18.84 -25.64
C ARG A 275 -16.71 -18.32 -26.32
N PHE A 276 -15.62 -17.95 -25.64
CA PHE A 276 -14.49 -17.32 -26.34
C PHE A 276 -13.09 -17.75 -25.85
N THR A 277 -12.35 -18.30 -26.83
CA THR A 277 -10.88 -18.43 -26.90
C THR A 277 -10.14 -18.86 -25.64
N ALA A 278 -9.84 -20.07 -25.67
CA ALA A 278 -9.03 -20.93 -24.83
C ALA A 278 -7.82 -20.25 -24.14
N LEU A 279 -8.05 -19.54 -23.02
CA LEU A 279 -6.96 -19.30 -22.07
C LEU A 279 -6.44 -20.66 -21.59
N ARG A 280 -5.12 -20.83 -21.60
CA ARG A 280 -4.50 -22.07 -21.15
C ARG A 280 -4.05 -21.91 -19.71
N PHE A 281 -4.50 -22.82 -18.86
CA PHE A 281 -4.07 -22.93 -17.47
C PHE A 281 -3.25 -24.22 -17.33
N THR A 282 -1.94 -24.07 -17.06
CA THR A 282 -1.03 -25.20 -16.82
C THR A 282 -0.86 -25.36 -15.32
N PRO A 283 -1.37 -26.43 -14.69
CA PRO A 283 -1.26 -26.63 -13.25
C PRO A 283 0.19 -26.72 -12.79
N LEU A 284 0.55 -25.98 -11.74
CA LEU A 284 1.85 -26.01 -11.10
C LEU A 284 1.85 -26.81 -9.79
N GLY A 285 0.68 -26.96 -9.15
CA GLY A 285 0.50 -27.69 -7.91
C GLY A 285 -0.02 -26.83 -6.75
N GLU A 286 0.13 -27.35 -5.53
CA GLU A 286 -0.29 -26.68 -4.29
C GLU A 286 0.90 -25.97 -3.65
N ALA A 287 0.77 -24.67 -3.42
CA ALA A 287 1.81 -23.83 -2.79
C ALA A 287 1.44 -23.51 -1.35
N ARG A 288 2.42 -23.62 -0.45
CA ARG A 288 2.33 -23.13 0.94
C ARG A 288 2.75 -21.68 0.98
N LEU A 289 1.78 -20.80 1.19
CA LEU A 289 2.00 -19.36 1.26
C LEU A 289 2.22 -18.92 2.70
N LYS A 290 3.24 -18.09 2.94
CA LYS A 290 3.58 -17.60 4.28
C LYS A 290 2.40 -16.85 4.91
N GLY A 291 1.94 -17.34 6.09
CA GLY A 291 0.82 -16.73 6.83
C GLY A 291 -0.57 -17.12 6.32
N ILE A 292 -0.67 -18.01 5.33
CA ILE A 292 -1.93 -18.61 4.86
C ILE A 292 -1.99 -20.05 5.36
N GLN A 293 -3.12 -20.41 5.98
CA GLN A 293 -3.26 -21.70 6.67
C GLN A 293 -3.30 -22.87 5.67
N ASP A 294 -4.11 -22.75 4.63
CA ASP A 294 -4.32 -23.83 3.66
C ASP A 294 -3.45 -23.62 2.41
N PRO A 295 -2.90 -24.69 1.83
CA PRO A 295 -2.19 -24.61 0.56
C PRO A 295 -3.10 -24.07 -0.56
N VAL A 296 -2.54 -23.23 -1.42
CA VAL A 296 -3.25 -22.62 -2.55
C VAL A 296 -2.83 -23.32 -3.84
N ARG A 297 -3.79 -23.84 -4.61
CA ARG A 297 -3.53 -24.37 -5.95
C ARG A 297 -3.26 -23.24 -6.91
N ILE A 298 -2.14 -23.36 -7.65
CA ILE A 298 -1.64 -22.35 -8.57
C ILE A 298 -1.46 -22.94 -9.97
N SER A 299 -1.83 -22.19 -10.98
CA SER A 299 -1.61 -22.52 -12.39
C SER A 299 -0.82 -21.39 -13.08
N LEU A 300 0.00 -21.76 -14.06
CA LEU A 300 0.56 -20.82 -15.03
C LEU A 300 -0.53 -20.46 -16.03
N VAL A 301 -0.60 -19.18 -16.41
CA VAL A 301 -1.56 -18.66 -17.38
C VAL A 301 -0.81 -18.30 -18.66
N GLU A 302 -1.29 -18.86 -19.78
CA GLU A 302 -0.64 -18.68 -21.08
C GLU A 302 -1.67 -18.26 -22.14
N SER A 303 -1.23 -17.45 -23.11
CA SER A 303 -2.00 -17.20 -24.31
C SER A 303 -2.11 -18.49 -25.14
N PRO A 304 -3.19 -18.71 -25.87
CA PRO A 304 -3.24 -19.77 -26.85
C PRO A 304 -2.13 -19.57 -27.89
N PRO A 305 -1.56 -20.64 -28.44
CA PRO A 305 -0.49 -20.59 -29.45
C PRO A 305 -0.93 -19.89 -30.74
#